data_373137fdf2eaed956570e42390137200
#
_entry.id   373137fdf2eaed956570e42390137200
#
_cell.length_a   1.000
_cell.length_b   1.000
_cell.length_c   1.000
_cell.angle_alpha   90.00
_cell.angle_beta   90.00
_cell.angle_gamma   90.00
#
_symmetry.space_group_name_H-M   'P 1'
#
loop_
_entity.id
_entity.type
_entity.pdbx_description
1 polymer ?
#
loop_
_entity_poly.entity_id
_entity_poly.type
_entity_poly.pdbx_seq_one_letter_code
_entity_poly.pdbx_strand_id
1 'polypeptide(L)'
;PEKIDGLLLYGGYPELHTKALSENETLKSEIKEQILGGLPCIAECGGFLYLHETLETPEKERFPMCGVIAGNGFGTGKLCRFGYMTLTAQKDTMLAAKGETIRAHEFHYWNSDNIGADYEITKASDNTAASGGYGTDTLYAGFPHIYFYGNEAAAKRFLKACEMYHEKN
;
A
#
# COMPACT_ATOMS: atom_id res chain seq x y z
N PRO A 1 -8.98 6.55 -14.17
CA PRO A 1 -8.42 7.89 -14.04
C PRO A 1 -7.62 8.25 -15.30
N GLU A 2 -8.03 9.32 -15.97
CA GLU A 2 -7.36 9.80 -17.17
C GLU A 2 -6.34 10.89 -16.81
N LYS A 3 -5.18 10.88 -17.48
CA LYS A 3 -4.14 11.93 -17.38
C LYS A 3 -3.64 12.20 -15.96
N ILE A 4 -3.30 11.15 -15.24
CA ILE A 4 -2.64 11.25 -13.94
C ILE A 4 -1.21 10.74 -14.04
N ASP A 5 -0.31 11.35 -13.30
CA ASP A 5 1.12 11.00 -13.29
C ASP A 5 1.53 10.23 -12.03
N GLY A 6 0.60 10.07 -11.10
CA GLY A 6 0.77 9.31 -9.87
C GLY A 6 -0.54 9.09 -9.14
N LEU A 7 -0.60 8.08 -8.30
CA LEU A 7 -1.79 7.67 -7.56
C LEU A 7 -1.48 7.51 -6.07
N LEU A 8 -2.31 8.12 -5.23
CA LEU A 8 -2.26 7.96 -3.78
C LEU A 8 -3.56 7.31 -3.31
N LEU A 9 -3.46 6.08 -2.81
CA LEU A 9 -4.55 5.33 -2.18
C LEU A 9 -4.26 5.26 -0.68
N TYR A 10 -4.75 6.26 0.04
CA TYR A 10 -4.55 6.31 1.49
C TYR A 10 -5.45 5.35 2.26
N GLY A 11 -5.30 5.36 3.58
CA GLY A 11 -6.13 4.61 4.50
C GLY A 11 -7.61 4.97 4.41
N GLY A 12 -8.41 4.16 5.01
CA GLY A 12 -9.87 4.22 5.03
C GLY A 12 -10.40 2.90 5.54
N TYR A 13 -11.67 2.67 5.33
CA TYR A 13 -12.35 1.44 5.75
C TYR A 13 -13.01 0.76 4.54
N PRO A 14 -12.23 0.25 3.56
CA PRO A 14 -12.79 -0.36 2.35
C PRO A 14 -13.65 -1.59 2.67
N GLU A 15 -13.38 -2.28 3.78
CA GLU A 15 -14.17 -3.41 4.27
C GLU A 15 -15.62 -3.05 4.58
N LEU A 16 -15.93 -1.80 4.86
CA LEU A 16 -17.30 -1.32 5.06
C LEU A 16 -18.01 -0.97 3.75
N HIS A 17 -17.27 -0.92 2.64
CA HIS A 17 -17.76 -0.49 1.33
C HIS A 17 -17.43 -1.49 0.21
N THR A 18 -17.07 -2.72 0.57
CA THR A 18 -16.57 -3.75 -0.36
C THR A 18 -17.51 -3.99 -1.53
N LYS A 19 -18.82 -4.07 -1.30
CA LYS A 19 -19.81 -4.27 -2.36
C LYS A 19 -19.77 -3.13 -3.39
N ALA A 20 -19.88 -1.88 -2.95
CA ALA A 20 -19.85 -0.72 -3.83
C ALA A 20 -18.52 -0.60 -4.58
N LEU A 21 -17.38 -0.88 -3.89
CA LEU A 21 -16.06 -0.91 -4.52
C LEU A 21 -15.96 -2.03 -5.56
N SER A 22 -16.51 -3.21 -5.27
CA SER A 22 -16.47 -4.36 -6.18
C SER A 22 -17.31 -4.15 -7.43
N GLU A 23 -18.44 -3.46 -7.33
CA GLU A 23 -19.34 -3.15 -8.44
C GLU A 23 -18.75 -2.13 -9.42
N ASN A 24 -17.78 -1.33 -9.01
CA ASN A 24 -17.08 -0.38 -9.88
C ASN A 24 -15.96 -1.06 -10.68
N GLU A 25 -16.34 -1.97 -11.58
CA GLU A 25 -15.38 -2.79 -12.34
C GLU A 25 -14.49 -1.94 -13.25
N THR A 26 -15.02 -0.89 -13.86
CA THR A 26 -14.26 0.01 -14.73
C THR A 26 -13.10 0.64 -13.96
N LEU A 27 -13.37 1.25 -12.80
CA LEU A 27 -12.33 1.90 -12.00
C LEU A 27 -11.28 0.90 -11.49
N LYS A 28 -11.70 -0.30 -11.05
CA LYS A 28 -10.76 -1.35 -10.60
C LYS A 28 -9.82 -1.79 -11.72
N SER A 29 -10.39 -2.02 -12.92
CA SER A 29 -9.60 -2.41 -14.09
C SER A 29 -8.61 -1.33 -14.49
N GLU A 30 -9.06 -0.07 -14.56
CA GLU A 30 -8.20 1.06 -14.88
C GLU A 30 -7.07 1.25 -13.88
N ILE A 31 -7.34 1.17 -12.57
CA ILE A 31 -6.32 1.25 -11.52
C ILE A 31 -5.31 0.12 -11.70
N LYS A 32 -5.77 -1.11 -11.91
CA LYS A 32 -4.92 -2.28 -12.13
C LYS A 32 -4.02 -2.08 -13.35
N GLU A 33 -4.60 -1.74 -14.48
CA GLU A 33 -3.86 -1.57 -15.74
C GLU A 33 -2.81 -0.48 -15.63
N GLN A 34 -3.15 0.65 -15.02
CA GLN A 34 -2.22 1.76 -14.87
C GLN A 34 -1.07 1.45 -13.91
N ILE A 35 -1.34 0.84 -12.76
CA ILE A 35 -0.28 0.45 -11.80
C ILE A 35 0.64 -0.60 -12.44
N LEU A 36 0.08 -1.63 -13.08
CA LEU A 36 0.87 -2.65 -13.78
C LEU A 36 1.60 -2.08 -15.01
N GLY A 37 1.08 -1.01 -15.61
CA GLY A 37 1.70 -0.22 -16.66
C GLY A 37 2.79 0.74 -16.17
N GLY A 38 3.05 0.78 -14.87
CA GLY A 38 4.14 1.56 -14.27
C GLY A 38 3.74 2.94 -13.73
N LEU A 39 2.43 3.24 -13.60
CA LEU A 39 1.98 4.46 -12.90
C LEU A 39 2.51 4.44 -11.45
N PRO A 40 3.24 5.46 -11.01
CA PRO A 40 3.68 5.56 -9.63
C PRO A 40 2.51 5.56 -8.65
N CYS A 41 2.53 4.62 -7.70
CA CYS A 41 1.44 4.47 -6.73
C CYS A 41 1.97 4.28 -5.31
N ILE A 42 1.32 4.97 -4.36
CA ILE A 42 1.46 4.74 -2.93
C ILE A 42 0.10 4.27 -2.43
N ALA A 43 0.04 3.04 -1.87
CA ALA A 43 -1.16 2.43 -1.33
C ALA A 43 -0.96 2.05 0.14
N GLU A 44 -1.64 2.73 1.05
CA GLU A 44 -1.48 2.57 2.48
C GLU A 44 -2.73 1.98 3.13
N CYS A 45 -2.55 0.99 4.01
CA CYS A 45 -3.59 0.41 4.87
C CYS A 45 -4.86 0.01 4.08
N GLY A 46 -5.93 0.79 4.13
CA GLY A 46 -7.15 0.54 3.35
C GLY A 46 -6.89 0.56 1.84
N GLY A 47 -6.06 1.47 1.34
CA GLY A 47 -5.63 1.50 -0.06
C GLY A 47 -4.84 0.25 -0.46
N PHE A 48 -3.99 -0.26 0.43
CA PHE A 48 -3.28 -1.53 0.24
C PHE A 48 -4.26 -2.71 0.15
N LEU A 49 -5.26 -2.78 1.04
CA LEU A 49 -6.30 -3.80 1.00
C LEU A 49 -7.12 -3.74 -0.29
N TYR A 50 -7.41 -2.54 -0.81
CA TYR A 50 -8.12 -2.36 -2.07
C TYR A 50 -7.34 -2.88 -3.30
N LEU A 51 -6.01 -2.93 -3.23
CA LEU A 51 -5.17 -3.50 -4.30
C LEU A 51 -5.14 -5.04 -4.33
N HIS A 52 -5.67 -5.73 -3.31
CA HIS A 52 -5.73 -7.20 -3.27
C HIS A 52 -6.71 -7.79 -4.29
N GLU A 53 -6.71 -9.10 -4.43
CA GLU A 53 -7.70 -9.84 -5.25
C GLU A 53 -9.09 -9.77 -4.63
N THR A 54 -9.18 -9.97 -3.31
CA THR A 54 -10.46 -9.87 -2.59
C THR A 54 -10.30 -9.20 -1.23
N LEU A 55 -11.42 -8.67 -0.73
CA LEU A 55 -11.52 -8.13 0.63
C LEU A 55 -12.77 -8.68 1.32
N GLU A 56 -12.58 -9.11 2.57
CA GLU A 56 -13.64 -9.62 3.42
C GLU A 56 -14.38 -8.47 4.13
N THR A 57 -15.70 -8.58 4.24
CA THR A 57 -16.53 -7.67 5.06
C THR A 57 -16.45 -8.04 6.55
N PRO A 58 -17.01 -7.20 7.45
CA PRO A 58 -17.22 -7.58 8.86
C PRO A 58 -18.07 -8.85 9.01
N GLU A 59 -19.00 -9.12 8.08
CA GLU A 59 -19.89 -10.29 8.05
C GLU A 59 -19.24 -11.52 7.40
N LYS A 60 -17.94 -11.44 7.04
CA LYS A 60 -17.17 -12.54 6.44
C LYS A 60 -17.53 -12.85 4.98
N GLU A 61 -18.23 -11.97 4.31
CA GLU A 61 -18.45 -12.06 2.86
C GLU A 61 -17.20 -11.54 2.12
N ARG A 62 -16.87 -12.09 0.97
CA ARG A 62 -15.71 -11.70 0.17
C ARG A 62 -16.13 -11.07 -1.15
N PHE A 63 -15.51 -9.95 -1.47
CA PHE A 63 -15.77 -9.20 -2.69
C PHE A 63 -14.47 -8.96 -3.48
N PRO A 64 -14.51 -9.02 -4.83
CA PRO A 64 -13.35 -8.75 -5.66
C PRO A 64 -12.91 -7.29 -5.57
N MET A 65 -11.60 -7.06 -5.45
CA MET A 65 -10.96 -5.75 -5.45
C MET A 65 -10.12 -5.56 -6.72
N CYS A 66 -9.12 -4.67 -6.73
CA CYS A 66 -8.35 -4.36 -7.93
C CYS A 66 -7.52 -5.53 -8.46
N GLY A 67 -7.04 -6.44 -7.61
CA GLY A 67 -6.23 -7.59 -8.00
C GLY A 67 -4.85 -7.21 -8.58
N VAL A 68 -4.26 -6.12 -8.10
CA VAL A 68 -2.85 -5.75 -8.37
C VAL A 68 -1.92 -6.65 -7.56
N ILE A 69 -2.31 -6.94 -6.33
CA ILE A 69 -1.57 -7.77 -5.39
C ILE A 69 -2.34 -9.07 -5.19
N ALA A 70 -1.68 -10.21 -5.44
CA ALA A 70 -2.26 -11.52 -5.17
C ALA A 70 -2.52 -11.68 -3.68
N GLY A 71 -3.66 -12.30 -3.32
CA GLY A 71 -4.03 -12.54 -1.93
C GLY A 71 -5.30 -11.83 -1.49
N ASN A 72 -5.62 -11.99 -0.22
CA ASN A 72 -6.91 -11.62 0.35
C ASN A 72 -6.76 -10.77 1.59
N GLY A 73 -7.53 -9.69 1.68
CA GLY A 73 -7.72 -8.95 2.91
C GLY A 73 -8.82 -9.57 3.77
N PHE A 74 -8.60 -9.70 5.08
CA PHE A 74 -9.55 -10.33 6.00
C PHE A 74 -9.56 -9.69 7.39
N GLY A 75 -10.72 -9.75 8.05
CA GLY A 75 -10.90 -9.27 9.41
C GLY A 75 -10.39 -10.25 10.45
N THR A 76 -9.59 -9.77 11.41
CA THR A 76 -9.03 -10.61 12.48
C THR A 76 -9.86 -10.60 13.76
N GLY A 77 -10.85 -9.70 13.87
CA GLY A 77 -11.66 -9.50 15.08
C GLY A 77 -10.91 -8.82 16.24
N LYS A 78 -9.65 -8.45 16.05
CA LYS A 78 -8.82 -7.76 17.04
C LYS A 78 -7.86 -6.79 16.37
N LEU A 79 -7.27 -5.87 17.14
CA LEU A 79 -6.23 -4.98 16.68
C LEU A 79 -4.98 -5.79 16.26
N CYS A 80 -4.56 -5.68 15.00
CA CYS A 80 -3.41 -6.41 14.45
C CYS A 80 -2.10 -5.75 14.85
N ARG A 81 -2.00 -4.45 14.55
CA ARG A 81 -0.81 -3.65 14.87
C ARG A 81 -1.21 -2.21 15.19
N PHE A 82 -0.41 -1.61 16.07
CA PHE A 82 -0.55 -0.21 16.46
C PHE A 82 0.80 0.38 16.85
N GLY A 83 1.06 1.60 16.41
CA GLY A 83 2.15 2.43 16.88
C GLY A 83 3.08 2.91 15.76
N TYR A 84 4.16 3.55 16.19
CA TYR A 84 5.18 4.06 15.28
C TYR A 84 6.10 2.93 14.82
N MET A 85 6.41 2.96 13.52
CA MET A 85 7.23 1.96 12.84
C MET A 85 8.38 2.64 12.10
N THR A 86 9.45 1.89 11.93
CA THR A 86 10.53 2.21 10.99
C THR A 86 10.57 1.12 9.94
N LEU A 87 10.44 1.50 8.68
CA LEU A 87 10.59 0.60 7.53
C LEU A 87 12.03 0.71 7.04
N THR A 88 12.75 -0.41 6.97
CA THR A 88 14.08 -0.48 6.37
C THR A 88 13.97 -1.19 5.02
N ALA A 89 14.29 -0.51 3.93
CA ALA A 89 14.21 -1.08 2.59
C ALA A 89 15.21 -2.23 2.40
N GLN A 90 14.74 -3.40 1.97
CA GLN A 90 15.59 -4.58 1.75
C GLN A 90 16.20 -4.61 0.34
N LYS A 91 15.72 -3.77 -0.55
CA LYS A 91 16.21 -3.52 -1.91
C LYS A 91 15.96 -2.06 -2.28
N ASP A 92 16.47 -1.61 -3.42
CA ASP A 92 16.09 -0.31 -3.97
C ASP A 92 14.60 -0.31 -4.36
N THR A 93 13.91 0.77 -4.02
CA THR A 93 12.48 0.97 -4.26
C THR A 93 12.22 2.40 -4.69
N MET A 94 11.02 2.69 -5.17
CA MET A 94 10.60 4.05 -5.50
C MET A 94 10.85 5.04 -4.33
N LEU A 95 10.65 4.61 -3.08
CA LEU A 95 10.68 5.53 -1.93
C LEU A 95 12.01 5.55 -1.18
N ALA A 96 12.83 4.48 -1.28
CA ALA A 96 14.05 4.33 -0.50
C ALA A 96 15.07 3.47 -1.24
N ALA A 97 16.35 3.78 -1.12
CA ALA A 97 17.43 2.87 -1.49
C ALA A 97 17.57 1.76 -0.43
N LYS A 98 18.20 0.64 -0.82
CA LYS A 98 18.46 -0.47 0.10
C LYS A 98 19.17 0.00 1.37
N GLY A 99 18.62 -0.36 2.51
CA GLY A 99 19.13 0.00 3.85
C GLY A 99 18.69 1.37 4.35
N GLU A 100 18.08 2.20 3.51
CA GLU A 100 17.47 3.46 3.99
C GLU A 100 16.20 3.17 4.77
N THR A 101 15.86 4.09 5.67
CA THR A 101 14.73 3.95 6.58
C THR A 101 13.65 4.99 6.32
N ILE A 102 12.40 4.60 6.49
CA ILE A 102 11.22 5.45 6.39
C ILE A 102 10.44 5.35 7.71
N ARG A 103 10.09 6.49 8.30
CA ARG A 103 9.23 6.55 9.49
C ARG A 103 7.77 6.48 9.09
N ALA A 104 7.01 5.65 9.82
CA ALA A 104 5.61 5.41 9.54
C ALA A 104 4.83 5.14 10.84
N HIS A 105 3.52 4.98 10.69
CA HIS A 105 2.61 4.59 11.76
C HIS A 105 1.68 3.48 11.24
N GLU A 106 1.39 2.47 12.04
CA GLU A 106 0.39 1.45 11.75
C GLU A 106 -0.79 1.52 12.73
N PHE A 107 -1.98 1.30 12.20
CA PHE A 107 -3.20 1.10 12.98
C PHE A 107 -4.24 0.37 12.13
N HIS A 108 -4.39 -0.94 12.32
CA HIS A 108 -5.34 -1.72 11.53
C HIS A 108 -5.88 -2.96 12.27
N TYR A 109 -7.12 -3.32 11.96
CA TYR A 109 -7.85 -4.51 12.43
C TYR A 109 -7.98 -5.58 11.34
N TRP A 110 -7.87 -5.18 10.08
CA TRP A 110 -7.80 -6.09 8.95
C TRP A 110 -6.36 -6.50 8.70
N ASN A 111 -6.18 -7.71 8.20
CA ASN A 111 -4.87 -8.23 7.80
C ASN A 111 -4.92 -8.75 6.37
N SER A 112 -3.84 -9.27 5.87
CA SER A 112 -3.71 -9.90 4.56
C SER A 112 -2.94 -11.21 4.69
N ASP A 113 -3.27 -12.19 3.84
CA ASP A 113 -2.47 -13.40 3.66
C ASP A 113 -1.20 -13.16 2.81
N ASN A 114 -1.05 -11.97 2.25
CA ASN A 114 0.11 -11.56 1.48
C ASN A 114 0.49 -10.09 1.76
N ILE A 115 1.31 -9.89 2.78
CA ILE A 115 1.73 -8.56 3.26
C ILE A 115 3.00 -8.02 2.59
N GLY A 116 3.58 -8.77 1.64
CA GLY A 116 4.88 -8.42 1.04
C GLY A 116 6.07 -8.70 1.96
N ALA A 117 7.28 -8.38 1.46
CA ALA A 117 8.53 -8.63 2.20
C ALA A 117 9.67 -7.66 1.79
N ASP A 118 9.35 -6.56 1.12
CA ASP A 118 10.38 -5.65 0.58
C ASP A 118 10.94 -4.68 1.63
N TYR A 119 10.31 -4.66 2.81
CA TYR A 119 10.78 -3.88 3.96
C TYR A 119 10.86 -4.75 5.22
N GLU A 120 11.87 -4.48 6.06
CA GLU A 120 11.85 -4.86 7.46
C GLU A 120 11.14 -3.75 8.25
N ILE A 121 10.07 -4.11 8.95
CA ILE A 121 9.23 -3.16 9.70
C ILE A 121 9.48 -3.35 11.19
N THR A 122 10.18 -2.40 11.79
CA THR A 122 10.55 -2.41 13.21
C THR A 122 9.63 -1.50 14.01
N LYS A 123 9.01 -2.03 15.06
CA LYS A 123 8.16 -1.26 15.96
C LYS A 123 9.00 -0.45 16.94
N ALA A 124 8.71 0.84 17.07
CA ALA A 124 9.51 1.74 17.90
C ALA A 124 9.40 1.48 19.41
N SER A 125 8.31 0.85 19.88
CA SER A 125 8.08 0.65 21.33
C SER A 125 8.87 -0.49 21.94
N ASP A 126 9.17 -1.54 21.16
CA ASP A 126 9.76 -2.78 21.67
C ASP A 126 10.81 -3.40 20.74
N ASN A 127 11.12 -2.72 19.63
CA ASN A 127 12.05 -3.15 18.59
C ASN A 127 11.69 -4.49 17.94
N THR A 128 10.45 -4.96 18.07
CA THR A 128 10.03 -6.15 17.32
C THR A 128 10.03 -5.85 15.83
N ALA A 129 10.61 -6.75 15.03
CA ALA A 129 10.74 -6.62 13.60
C ALA A 129 9.94 -7.72 12.88
N ALA A 130 9.40 -7.39 11.73
CA ALA A 130 8.74 -8.32 10.81
C ALA A 130 8.94 -7.86 9.37
N SER A 131 8.92 -8.79 8.42
CA SER A 131 8.88 -8.45 7.00
C SER A 131 7.49 -7.98 6.61
N GLY A 132 7.40 -7.04 5.67
CA GLY A 132 6.14 -6.56 5.13
C GLY A 132 6.35 -5.48 4.07
N GLY A 133 5.23 -5.05 3.45
CA GLY A 133 5.22 -4.04 2.41
C GLY A 133 5.81 -4.49 1.09
N TYR A 134 5.24 -3.96 0.03
CA TYR A 134 5.73 -4.04 -1.34
C TYR A 134 6.47 -2.76 -1.70
N GLY A 135 7.63 -2.90 -2.31
CA GLY A 135 8.42 -1.79 -2.83
C GLY A 135 8.98 -2.14 -4.19
N THR A 136 8.48 -1.52 -5.26
CA THR A 136 9.05 -1.59 -6.60
C THR A 136 9.55 -0.21 -7.04
N ASP A 137 10.00 -0.09 -8.27
CA ASP A 137 10.40 1.21 -8.84
C ASP A 137 9.22 2.19 -8.99
N THR A 138 7.97 1.69 -8.95
CA THR A 138 6.76 2.48 -9.15
C THR A 138 5.66 2.25 -8.12
N LEU A 139 5.77 1.26 -7.24
CA LEU A 139 4.76 0.93 -6.24
C LEU A 139 5.35 0.89 -4.83
N TYR A 140 4.70 1.57 -3.91
CA TYR A 140 4.71 1.23 -2.49
C TYR A 140 3.32 0.78 -2.09
N ALA A 141 3.18 -0.38 -1.43
CA ALA A 141 1.92 -0.85 -0.89
C ALA A 141 2.13 -1.60 0.43
N GLY A 142 1.41 -1.23 1.48
CA GLY A 142 1.55 -1.85 2.80
C GLY A 142 0.61 -1.27 3.85
N PHE A 143 0.61 -1.86 5.05
CA PHE A 143 -0.17 -1.32 6.17
C PHE A 143 0.40 -0.02 6.75
N PRO A 144 1.74 0.21 6.81
CA PRO A 144 2.27 1.42 7.37
C PRO A 144 1.88 2.68 6.59
N HIS A 145 1.43 3.70 7.32
CA HIS A 145 1.22 5.06 6.83
C HIS A 145 2.52 5.85 6.92
N ILE A 146 3.02 6.34 5.79
CA ILE A 146 4.29 7.07 5.72
C ILE A 146 4.12 8.50 6.24
N TYR A 147 5.03 8.89 7.12
CA TYR A 147 5.11 10.27 7.60
C TYR A 147 6.07 11.08 6.73
N PHE A 148 5.57 11.69 5.66
CA PHE A 148 6.38 12.38 4.67
C PHE A 148 7.17 13.57 5.20
N TYR A 149 6.68 14.31 6.18
CA TYR A 149 7.45 15.39 6.81
C TYR A 149 8.70 14.91 7.54
N GLY A 150 8.72 13.65 7.99
CA GLY A 150 9.90 13.00 8.54
C GLY A 150 10.73 12.24 7.50
N ASN A 151 10.30 12.21 6.24
CA ASN A 151 10.89 11.45 5.14
C ASN A 151 10.84 12.23 3.82
N GLU A 152 11.35 13.45 3.82
CA GLU A 152 11.31 14.32 2.63
C GLU A 152 11.93 13.67 1.38
N ALA A 153 12.97 12.86 1.55
CA ALA A 153 13.60 12.14 0.46
C ALA A 153 12.62 11.17 -0.23
N ALA A 154 11.78 10.46 0.54
CA ALA A 154 10.77 9.56 -0.01
C ALA A 154 9.71 10.34 -0.82
N ALA A 155 9.25 11.49 -0.30
CA ALA A 155 8.32 12.34 -1.02
C ALA A 155 8.91 12.86 -2.35
N LYS A 156 10.17 13.32 -2.32
CA LYS A 156 10.88 13.80 -3.53
C LYS A 156 11.06 12.68 -4.56
N ARG A 157 11.37 11.45 -4.12
CA ARG A 157 11.50 10.29 -5.00
C ARG A 157 10.16 9.92 -5.65
N PHE A 158 9.07 9.95 -4.90
CA PHE A 158 7.73 9.73 -5.47
C PHE A 158 7.40 10.77 -6.55
N LEU A 159 7.61 12.07 -6.27
CA LEU A 159 7.38 13.12 -7.25
C LEU A 159 8.26 12.95 -8.49
N LYS A 160 9.54 12.56 -8.29
CA LYS A 160 10.43 12.28 -9.42
C LYS A 160 9.96 11.10 -10.27
N ALA A 161 9.41 10.05 -9.64
CA ALA A 161 8.81 8.94 -10.39
C ALA A 161 7.59 9.40 -11.20
N CYS A 162 6.75 10.29 -10.66
CA CYS A 162 5.62 10.88 -11.37
C CYS A 162 6.09 11.74 -12.58
N GLU A 163 7.12 12.57 -12.40
CA GLU A 163 7.72 13.34 -13.50
C GLU A 163 8.22 12.41 -14.62
N MET A 164 8.95 11.36 -14.24
CA MET A 164 9.48 10.38 -15.22
C MET A 164 8.37 9.61 -15.94
N TYR A 165 7.26 9.35 -15.27
CA TYR A 165 6.08 8.72 -15.88
C TYR A 165 5.41 9.67 -16.87
N HIS A 166 5.23 10.94 -16.48
CA HIS A 166 4.69 12.01 -17.36
C HIS A 166 5.50 12.17 -18.65
N GLU A 167 6.84 12.19 -18.56
CA GLU A 167 7.72 12.36 -19.72
C GLU A 167 7.65 11.20 -20.72
N LYS A 168 7.15 10.02 -20.31
CA LYS A 168 7.09 8.81 -21.15
C LYS A 168 5.71 8.60 -21.81
N ASN A 169 4.65 9.26 -21.30
CA ASN A 169 3.27 9.07 -21.74
C ASN A 169 2.64 10.40 -22.20
#